data_a3b5d392a2330aaffa8f3488671ba61b
#
_entry.id   a3b5d392a2330aaffa8f3488671ba61b
#
_cell.length_a   1.000
_cell.length_b   1.000
_cell.length_c   1.000
_cell.angle_alpha   90.00
_cell.angle_beta   90.00
_cell.angle_gamma   90.00
#
_symmetry.space_group_name_H-M   'P 1'
#
loop_
_entity.id
_entity.type
_entity.pdbx_description
1 polymer ?
#
loop_
_entity_poly.entity_id
_entity_poly.type
_entity_poly.pdbx_seq_one_letter_code
_entity_poly.pdbx_strand_id
1 'polypeptide(L)'
;MKKRILILLIFTFFIFSCKNNIEPKKEINVENKELIIKDNSKINYPSINNEVDEQLKETMKLTCDTIESNYHTIPKTTYESFVSKNYISYLITYKFNNNEITKSYVYDVNTKKRVYFNNNLITKINSVLKNKYNINSNDSGFINVVINNDEIVAYLSTYITNSDVEKVKFAYSSTYLGENITSITNKKVVALTFDDGPSFNSKKIVNLLDELNIKATFFVLGCNVEKYADELKYINDHGNEIGNHSYSHPDFRKLSLEQGLKEIEKTQAIVFKTIGRYPRIFRFPYGLVNKQILNNIKLPTILWNADSLDWQCCDTKTIIKRVEKEVKENGILLFHDFKNFNEEAIRIIVNDLKKQGFEFVTISELLEFRNEENMQLGKVIYSK
;
A
#
# COMPACT_ATOMS: atom_id res chain seq x y z
N MET A 1 10.31 -89.02 -25.37
CA MET A 1 10.98 -87.72 -25.11
C MET A 1 10.49 -86.72 -26.14
N LYS A 2 9.54 -85.89 -25.74
CA LYS A 2 8.95 -84.78 -26.60
C LYS A 2 9.56 -83.45 -26.13
N LYS A 3 10.41 -82.85 -27.00
CA LYS A 3 10.92 -81.51 -26.81
C LYS A 3 9.78 -80.49 -27.04
N ARG A 4 9.44 -79.71 -26.06
CA ARG A 4 8.56 -78.52 -26.20
C ARG A 4 9.43 -77.32 -26.63
N ILE A 5 9.12 -76.78 -27.80
CA ILE A 5 9.69 -75.54 -28.31
C ILE A 5 8.89 -74.41 -27.69
N LEU A 6 9.56 -73.58 -26.91
CA LEU A 6 8.94 -72.36 -26.34
C LEU A 6 9.13 -71.22 -27.37
N ILE A 7 8.08 -70.82 -28.04
CA ILE A 7 8.11 -69.63 -28.91
C ILE A 7 7.98 -68.39 -28.04
N LEU A 8 9.05 -67.63 -27.94
CA LEU A 8 9.06 -66.32 -27.26
C LEU A 8 8.56 -65.27 -28.25
N LEU A 9 7.30 -64.84 -28.10
CA LEU A 9 6.77 -63.69 -28.84
C LEU A 9 7.32 -62.40 -28.18
N ILE A 10 8.27 -61.75 -28.84
CA ILE A 10 8.74 -60.41 -28.47
C ILE A 10 7.73 -59.39 -29.00
N PHE A 11 6.89 -58.89 -28.15
CA PHE A 11 6.09 -57.68 -28.42
C PHE A 11 6.99 -56.48 -28.31
N THR A 12 7.43 -55.92 -29.42
CA THR A 12 8.07 -54.59 -29.45
C THR A 12 6.98 -53.55 -29.31
N PHE A 13 6.81 -53.05 -28.08
CA PHE A 13 6.08 -51.82 -27.84
C PHE A 13 6.89 -50.65 -28.39
N PHE A 14 6.46 -50.07 -29.49
CA PHE A 14 6.90 -48.73 -29.89
C PHE A 14 6.31 -47.73 -28.90
N ILE A 15 7.09 -47.39 -27.89
CA ILE A 15 6.81 -46.22 -27.07
C ILE A 15 7.16 -45.01 -27.92
N PHE A 16 6.13 -44.34 -28.47
CA PHE A 16 6.28 -42.98 -28.97
C PHE A 16 6.59 -42.11 -27.73
N SER A 17 7.87 -41.92 -27.44
CA SER A 17 8.33 -40.89 -26.52
C SER A 17 8.08 -39.57 -27.21
N CYS A 18 6.98 -38.88 -26.84
CA CYS A 18 6.92 -37.45 -26.99
C CYS A 18 8.09 -36.88 -26.19
N LYS A 19 9.18 -36.58 -26.86
CA LYS A 19 10.17 -35.64 -26.33
C LYS A 19 9.48 -34.32 -26.20
N ASN A 20 8.89 -34.07 -25.03
CA ASN A 20 8.71 -32.70 -24.57
C ASN A 20 10.12 -32.12 -24.53
N ASN A 21 10.43 -31.25 -25.47
CA ASN A 21 11.54 -30.34 -25.37
C ASN A 21 11.26 -29.43 -24.15
N ILE A 22 11.65 -29.91 -22.97
CA ILE A 22 11.78 -29.06 -21.81
C ILE A 22 13.06 -28.28 -22.11
N GLU A 23 12.87 -27.04 -22.59
CA GLU A 23 13.96 -26.08 -22.62
C GLU A 23 14.61 -26.09 -21.22
N PRO A 24 15.95 -26.17 -21.13
CA PRO A 24 16.61 -26.16 -19.85
C PRO A 24 16.20 -24.87 -19.14
N LYS A 25 15.66 -24.97 -17.93
CA LYS A 25 15.39 -23.83 -17.07
C LYS A 25 16.65 -22.99 -17.02
N LYS A 26 16.56 -21.77 -17.54
CA LYS A 26 17.65 -20.80 -17.44
C LYS A 26 17.79 -20.51 -15.95
N GLU A 27 18.85 -21.00 -15.32
CA GLU A 27 19.15 -20.69 -13.92
C GLU A 27 19.37 -19.20 -13.81
N ILE A 28 18.56 -18.55 -12.98
CA ILE A 28 18.73 -17.13 -12.64
C ILE A 28 19.75 -17.11 -11.51
N ASN A 29 20.94 -16.61 -11.80
CA ASN A 29 21.97 -16.40 -10.80
C ASN A 29 21.86 -14.98 -10.24
N VAL A 30 21.75 -14.86 -8.93
CA VAL A 30 21.69 -13.57 -8.22
C VAL A 30 23.06 -13.26 -7.64
N GLU A 31 23.66 -12.19 -8.09
CA GLU A 31 24.96 -11.71 -7.63
C GLU A 31 24.78 -10.53 -6.66
N ASN A 32 25.70 -10.43 -5.69
CA ASN A 32 25.76 -9.25 -4.84
C ASN A 32 26.61 -8.17 -5.53
N LYS A 33 26.03 -7.00 -5.77
CA LYS A 33 26.71 -5.85 -6.36
C LYS A 33 26.60 -4.61 -5.50
N GLU A 34 27.47 -3.66 -5.76
CA GLU A 34 27.45 -2.35 -5.10
C GLU A 34 26.73 -1.31 -5.98
N LEU A 35 25.84 -0.54 -5.39
CA LEU A 35 25.20 0.61 -5.98
C LEU A 35 25.76 1.88 -5.32
N ILE A 36 26.31 2.78 -6.13
CA ILE A 36 26.77 4.09 -5.67
C ILE A 36 25.56 4.99 -5.47
N ILE A 37 25.43 5.51 -4.25
CA ILE A 37 24.47 6.52 -3.88
C ILE A 37 25.19 7.88 -3.81
N LYS A 38 24.65 8.85 -3.15
CA LYS A 38 25.21 10.18 -2.95
C LYS A 38 26.58 10.14 -2.25
N ASP A 39 27.45 11.08 -2.61
CA ASP A 39 28.79 11.27 -2.01
C ASP A 39 29.69 10.02 -2.01
N ASN A 40 29.58 9.18 -3.08
CA ASN A 40 30.30 7.91 -3.23
C ASN A 40 29.97 6.86 -2.17
N SER A 41 28.95 7.06 -1.36
CA SER A 41 28.45 6.03 -0.46
C SER A 41 27.86 4.86 -1.24
N LYS A 42 28.05 3.66 -0.74
CA LYS A 42 27.67 2.44 -1.43
C LYS A 42 26.69 1.61 -0.60
N ILE A 43 25.73 1.01 -1.29
CA ILE A 43 24.84 -0.02 -0.73
C ILE A 43 24.95 -1.30 -1.54
N ASN A 44 24.66 -2.42 -0.90
CA ASN A 44 24.56 -3.70 -1.58
C ASN A 44 23.20 -3.88 -2.23
N TYR A 45 23.14 -4.43 -3.43
CA TYR A 45 21.90 -4.81 -4.09
C TYR A 45 22.02 -6.15 -4.81
N PRO A 46 20.92 -6.92 -4.93
CA PRO A 46 20.88 -8.15 -5.71
C PRO A 46 20.79 -7.84 -7.21
N SER A 47 21.66 -8.45 -8.01
CA SER A 47 21.71 -8.27 -9.47
C SER A 47 21.49 -9.59 -10.17
N ILE A 48 20.73 -9.58 -11.25
CA ILE A 48 20.59 -10.69 -12.20
C ILE A 48 21.10 -10.32 -13.60
N ASN A 49 21.83 -9.22 -13.70
CA ASN A 49 22.45 -8.73 -14.94
C ASN A 49 21.47 -8.52 -16.11
N ASN A 50 20.31 -7.91 -15.84
CA ASN A 50 19.33 -7.59 -16.87
C ASN A 50 18.59 -6.26 -16.56
N GLU A 51 17.56 -5.93 -17.36
CA GLU A 51 16.77 -4.69 -17.22
C GLU A 51 16.01 -4.56 -15.89
N VAL A 52 15.77 -5.67 -15.18
CA VAL A 52 15.19 -5.65 -13.81
C VAL A 52 16.12 -4.91 -12.86
N ASP A 53 17.44 -5.05 -13.04
CA ASP A 53 18.43 -4.41 -12.19
C ASP A 53 18.32 -2.89 -12.23
N GLU A 54 18.06 -2.28 -13.38
CA GLU A 54 17.95 -0.83 -13.49
C GLU A 54 16.72 -0.31 -12.71
N GLN A 55 15.57 -0.97 -12.85
CA GLN A 55 14.37 -0.60 -12.09
C GLN A 55 14.58 -0.79 -10.58
N LEU A 56 15.24 -1.88 -10.19
CA LEU A 56 15.55 -2.15 -8.78
C LEU A 56 16.50 -1.09 -8.21
N LYS A 57 17.57 -0.74 -8.94
CA LYS A 57 18.52 0.31 -8.55
C LYS A 57 17.86 1.66 -8.35
N GLU A 58 17.01 2.08 -9.28
CA GLU A 58 16.25 3.33 -9.18
C GLU A 58 15.38 3.35 -7.92
N THR A 59 14.63 2.27 -7.69
CA THR A 59 13.75 2.16 -6.52
C THR A 59 14.53 2.13 -5.21
N MET A 60 15.66 1.40 -5.17
CA MET A 60 16.52 1.36 -4.00
C MET A 60 17.18 2.71 -3.72
N LYS A 61 17.64 3.41 -4.77
CA LYS A 61 18.22 4.74 -4.66
C LYS A 61 17.22 5.73 -4.09
N LEU A 62 16.00 5.74 -4.61
CA LEU A 62 14.91 6.58 -4.08
C LEU A 62 14.62 6.28 -2.61
N THR A 63 14.65 5.00 -2.21
CA THR A 63 14.48 4.60 -0.80
C THR A 63 15.61 5.16 0.08
N CYS A 64 16.85 5.07 -0.39
CA CYS A 64 18.00 5.59 0.34
C CYS A 64 17.99 7.11 0.45
N ASP A 65 17.65 7.82 -0.63
CA ASP A 65 17.51 9.27 -0.66
C ASP A 65 16.43 9.74 0.34
N THR A 66 15.34 8.97 0.44
CA THR A 66 14.27 9.22 1.40
C THR A 66 14.75 9.02 2.84
N ILE A 67 15.48 7.94 3.12
CA ILE A 67 16.04 7.67 4.45
C ILE A 67 17.06 8.77 4.82
N GLU A 68 17.95 9.12 3.89
CA GLU A 68 18.94 10.18 4.11
C GLU A 68 18.27 11.52 4.40
N SER A 69 17.26 11.88 3.62
CA SER A 69 16.53 13.15 3.79
C SER A 69 15.85 13.27 5.16
N ASN A 70 15.36 12.16 5.70
CA ASN A 70 14.60 12.13 6.96
C ASN A 70 15.47 11.86 8.19
N TYR A 71 16.52 11.07 8.04
CA TYR A 71 17.31 10.57 9.17
C TYR A 71 18.79 10.99 9.11
N HIS A 72 19.17 11.75 8.07
CA HIS A 72 20.54 12.24 7.83
C HIS A 72 21.60 11.13 7.88
N THR A 73 21.23 9.96 7.37
CA THR A 73 22.10 8.78 7.32
C THR A 73 21.79 7.92 6.11
N ILE A 74 22.82 7.34 5.53
CA ILE A 74 22.69 6.38 4.45
C ILE A 74 22.51 4.99 5.05
N PRO A 75 21.47 4.23 4.67
CA PRO A 75 21.21 2.92 5.25
C PRO A 75 22.25 1.88 4.80
N LYS A 76 22.49 0.89 5.66
CA LYS A 76 23.09 -0.37 5.24
C LYS A 76 21.98 -1.29 4.72
N THR A 77 22.25 -1.97 3.61
CA THR A 77 21.26 -2.88 3.01
C THR A 77 21.68 -4.33 3.16
N THR A 78 20.71 -5.18 3.44
CA THR A 78 20.79 -6.64 3.32
C THR A 78 19.59 -7.12 2.52
N TYR A 79 19.70 -8.28 1.86
CA TYR A 79 18.60 -8.81 1.07
C TYR A 79 18.50 -10.33 1.11
N GLU A 80 17.29 -10.83 0.86
CA GLU A 80 17.02 -12.21 0.46
C GLU A 80 16.43 -12.20 -0.95
N SER A 81 16.72 -13.21 -1.74
CA SER A 81 16.17 -13.37 -3.09
C SER A 81 15.47 -14.71 -3.23
N PHE A 82 14.36 -14.70 -3.96
CA PHE A 82 13.53 -15.86 -4.22
C PHE A 82 13.29 -15.98 -5.73
N VAL A 83 13.66 -17.09 -6.30
CA VAL A 83 13.54 -17.33 -7.74
C VAL A 83 12.46 -18.36 -7.97
N SER A 84 11.47 -18.02 -8.80
CA SER A 84 10.45 -18.91 -9.27
C SER A 84 10.47 -19.01 -10.80
N LYS A 85 9.59 -19.80 -11.41
CA LYS A 85 9.58 -20.04 -12.87
C LYS A 85 9.54 -18.75 -13.69
N ASN A 86 8.71 -17.79 -13.28
CA ASN A 86 8.46 -16.57 -14.05
C ASN A 86 8.80 -15.31 -13.25
N TYR A 87 9.16 -15.44 -11.98
CA TYR A 87 9.32 -14.30 -11.10
C TYR A 87 10.63 -14.36 -10.33
N ILE A 88 11.19 -13.20 -10.10
CA ILE A 88 12.21 -12.99 -9.09
C ILE A 88 11.69 -12.04 -8.03
N SER A 89 11.85 -12.39 -6.79
CA SER A 89 11.42 -11.57 -5.65
C SER A 89 12.62 -11.24 -4.78
N TYR A 90 12.66 -10.01 -4.30
CA TYR A 90 13.66 -9.51 -3.37
C TYR A 90 12.97 -9.01 -2.11
N LEU A 91 13.51 -9.38 -0.97
CA LEU A 91 13.15 -8.83 0.33
C LEU A 91 14.37 -8.05 0.82
N ILE A 92 14.31 -6.73 0.77
CA ILE A 92 15.44 -5.85 1.05
C ILE A 92 15.21 -5.14 2.38
N THR A 93 16.15 -5.26 3.30
CA THR A 93 16.14 -4.59 4.59
C THR A 93 17.14 -3.44 4.60
N TYR A 94 16.67 -2.25 4.89
CA TYR A 94 17.44 -1.02 5.06
C TYR A 94 17.59 -0.74 6.55
N LYS A 95 18.83 -0.78 7.05
CA LYS A 95 19.17 -0.51 8.46
C LYS A 95 19.85 0.84 8.61
N PHE A 96 19.31 1.69 9.46
CA PHE A 96 19.82 3.06 9.68
C PHE A 96 19.55 3.48 11.11
N ASN A 97 20.56 4.05 11.77
CA ASN A 97 20.53 4.35 13.19
C ASN A 97 20.07 3.09 13.99
N ASN A 98 19.01 3.20 14.79
CA ASN A 98 18.39 2.08 15.51
C ASN A 98 17.08 1.60 14.87
N ASN A 99 16.87 1.92 13.59
CA ASN A 99 15.66 1.58 12.84
C ASN A 99 15.99 0.62 11.69
N GLU A 100 14.96 -0.10 11.24
CA GLU A 100 15.03 -0.87 10.01
C GLU A 100 13.70 -0.77 9.24
N ILE A 101 13.79 -0.83 7.93
CA ILE A 101 12.63 -0.92 7.02
C ILE A 101 12.89 -2.07 6.07
N THR A 102 11.95 -2.99 5.97
CA THR A 102 12.00 -4.09 5.00
C THR A 102 10.98 -3.84 3.89
N LYS A 103 11.39 -4.03 2.65
CA LYS A 103 10.54 -3.90 1.46
C LYS A 103 10.69 -5.10 0.55
N SER A 104 9.58 -5.52 -0.04
CA SER A 104 9.57 -6.56 -1.07
C SER A 104 9.42 -5.96 -2.46
N TYR A 105 10.13 -6.56 -3.41
CA TYR A 105 10.08 -6.21 -4.83
C TYR A 105 9.95 -7.51 -5.62
N VAL A 106 8.93 -7.59 -6.46
CA VAL A 106 8.69 -8.76 -7.32
C VAL A 106 8.73 -8.32 -8.77
N TYR A 107 9.46 -9.04 -9.60
CA TYR A 107 9.56 -8.76 -11.03
C TYR A 107 9.24 -10.03 -11.84
N ASP A 108 8.50 -9.85 -12.91
CA ASP A 108 8.33 -10.87 -13.94
C ASP A 108 9.59 -10.90 -14.81
N VAL A 109 10.27 -12.05 -14.86
CA VAL A 109 11.54 -12.19 -15.58
C VAL A 109 11.40 -12.21 -17.09
N ASN A 110 10.21 -12.49 -17.62
CA ASN A 110 9.93 -12.52 -19.04
C ASN A 110 9.60 -11.10 -19.55
N THR A 111 8.71 -10.40 -18.87
CA THR A 111 8.33 -9.02 -19.22
C THR A 111 9.30 -7.99 -18.66
N LYS A 112 10.12 -8.37 -17.68
CA LYS A 112 11.08 -7.53 -16.95
C LYS A 112 10.41 -6.36 -16.21
N LYS A 113 9.13 -6.50 -15.90
CA LYS A 113 8.33 -5.50 -15.20
C LYS A 113 8.11 -5.88 -13.75
N ARG A 114 7.99 -4.85 -12.92
CA ARG A 114 7.58 -5.01 -11.53
C ARG A 114 6.16 -5.59 -11.47
N VAL A 115 5.94 -6.49 -10.52
CA VAL A 115 4.65 -7.13 -10.26
C VAL A 115 4.06 -6.52 -9.01
N TYR A 116 2.79 -6.17 -9.09
CA TYR A 116 2.00 -5.65 -7.99
C TYR A 116 0.92 -6.65 -7.60
N PHE A 117 0.48 -6.58 -6.36
CA PHE A 117 -0.56 -7.45 -5.83
C PHE A 117 -1.84 -6.66 -5.58
N ASN A 118 -2.97 -7.28 -5.86
CA ASN A 118 -4.29 -6.66 -5.72
C ASN A 118 -4.97 -7.03 -4.38
N ASN A 119 -6.15 -6.46 -4.15
CA ASN A 119 -6.93 -6.69 -2.94
C ASN A 119 -7.35 -8.15 -2.73
N ASN A 120 -7.41 -8.99 -3.78
CA ASN A 120 -7.71 -10.42 -3.62
C ASN A 120 -6.61 -11.12 -2.81
N LEU A 121 -5.34 -10.71 -3.00
CA LEU A 121 -4.24 -11.22 -2.19
C LEU A 121 -4.43 -10.86 -0.72
N ILE A 122 -4.76 -9.61 -0.43
CA ILE A 122 -4.96 -9.12 0.93
C ILE A 122 -6.10 -9.89 1.60
N THR A 123 -7.22 -10.04 0.91
CA THR A 123 -8.36 -10.85 1.37
C THR A 123 -7.95 -12.28 1.67
N LYS A 124 -7.10 -12.87 0.82
CA LYS A 124 -6.58 -14.22 1.05
C LYS A 124 -5.68 -14.31 2.28
N ILE A 125 -4.76 -13.35 2.43
CA ILE A 125 -3.87 -13.28 3.61
C ILE A 125 -4.70 -13.18 4.88
N ASN A 126 -5.67 -12.27 4.92
CA ASN A 126 -6.56 -12.07 6.05
C ASN A 126 -7.38 -13.32 6.39
N SER A 127 -7.89 -14.01 5.36
CA SER A 127 -8.60 -15.28 5.52
C SER A 127 -7.70 -16.35 6.16
N VAL A 128 -6.45 -16.46 5.74
CA VAL A 128 -5.49 -17.41 6.31
C VAL A 128 -5.15 -17.05 7.75
N LEU A 129 -4.91 -15.76 8.02
CA LEU A 129 -4.62 -15.27 9.37
C LEU A 129 -5.78 -15.58 10.33
N LYS A 130 -7.01 -15.28 9.92
CA LYS A 130 -8.22 -15.56 10.71
C LYS A 130 -8.43 -17.05 10.93
N ASN A 131 -8.41 -17.85 9.86
CA ASN A 131 -8.83 -19.26 9.92
C ASN A 131 -7.77 -20.17 10.55
N LYS A 132 -6.48 -19.88 10.33
CA LYS A 132 -5.38 -20.74 10.79
C LYS A 132 -4.77 -20.28 12.10
N TYR A 133 -4.74 -18.97 12.33
CA TYR A 133 -4.02 -18.39 13.46
C TYR A 133 -4.93 -17.59 14.41
N ASN A 134 -6.24 -17.47 14.09
CA ASN A 134 -7.22 -16.68 14.85
C ASN A 134 -6.82 -15.19 14.99
N ILE A 135 -6.12 -14.66 13.98
CA ILE A 135 -5.70 -13.28 13.92
C ILE A 135 -6.65 -12.52 13.02
N ASN A 136 -7.34 -11.51 13.56
CA ASN A 136 -8.14 -10.57 12.79
C ASN A 136 -7.26 -9.42 12.32
N SER A 137 -6.70 -9.53 11.11
CA SER A 137 -5.95 -8.46 10.48
C SER A 137 -6.51 -8.20 9.10
N ASN A 138 -6.87 -6.93 8.84
CA ASN A 138 -7.22 -6.43 7.50
C ASN A 138 -6.13 -5.47 6.99
N ASP A 139 -4.93 -5.52 7.59
CA ASP A 139 -3.87 -4.58 7.28
C ASP A 139 -2.92 -5.10 6.22
N SER A 140 -2.91 -4.45 5.05
CA SER A 140 -1.99 -4.74 3.96
C SER A 140 -0.67 -3.96 4.03
N GLY A 141 -0.58 -2.92 4.86
CA GLY A 141 0.50 -1.95 4.79
C GLY A 141 1.83 -2.35 5.39
N PHE A 142 1.82 -3.43 6.15
CA PHE A 142 3.02 -3.97 6.77
C PHE A 142 3.34 -5.39 6.26
N ILE A 143 2.75 -5.76 5.11
CA ILE A 143 2.94 -7.07 4.51
C ILE A 143 3.91 -6.95 3.35
N ASN A 144 5.07 -7.57 3.49
CA ASN A 144 5.98 -7.77 2.39
C ASN A 144 5.68 -9.11 1.73
N VAL A 145 5.45 -9.11 0.43
CA VAL A 145 5.04 -10.30 -0.31
C VAL A 145 6.12 -10.70 -1.30
N VAL A 146 6.47 -11.97 -1.31
CA VAL A 146 7.37 -12.55 -2.31
C VAL A 146 6.71 -13.78 -2.95
N ILE A 147 7.10 -14.08 -4.18
CA ILE A 147 6.76 -15.33 -4.86
C ILE A 147 7.98 -16.24 -4.75
N ASN A 148 7.82 -17.39 -4.11
CA ASN A 148 8.86 -18.40 -3.94
C ASN A 148 8.37 -19.74 -4.48
N ASN A 149 8.92 -20.16 -5.61
CA ASN A 149 8.43 -21.30 -6.39
C ASN A 149 6.96 -21.12 -6.78
N ASP A 150 6.09 -22.03 -6.34
CA ASP A 150 4.64 -21.98 -6.60
C ASP A 150 3.86 -21.51 -5.35
N GLU A 151 4.53 -20.82 -4.43
CA GLU A 151 3.91 -20.26 -3.21
C GLU A 151 4.02 -18.74 -3.19
N ILE A 152 3.02 -18.11 -2.61
CA ILE A 152 3.11 -16.74 -2.11
C ILE A 152 3.50 -16.81 -0.64
N VAL A 153 4.53 -16.04 -0.28
CA VAL A 153 4.97 -15.87 1.11
C VAL A 153 4.75 -14.42 1.50
N ALA A 154 3.84 -14.18 2.42
CA ALA A 154 3.58 -12.88 3.00
C ALA A 154 4.27 -12.77 4.35
N TYR A 155 5.21 -11.82 4.48
CA TYR A 155 5.92 -11.51 5.71
C TYR A 155 5.13 -10.43 6.46
N LEU A 156 4.81 -10.71 7.71
CA LEU A 156 3.99 -9.85 8.55
C LEU A 156 4.89 -8.97 9.41
N SER A 157 4.53 -7.69 9.54
CA SER A 157 5.17 -6.83 10.53
C SER A 157 4.70 -7.22 11.94
N THR A 158 5.61 -7.14 12.90
CA THR A 158 5.30 -7.32 14.34
C THR A 158 4.26 -6.32 14.87
N TYR A 159 4.00 -5.23 14.14
CA TYR A 159 2.93 -4.27 14.46
C TYR A 159 1.53 -4.78 14.13
N ILE A 160 1.40 -5.76 13.22
CA ILE A 160 0.11 -6.33 12.82
C ILE A 160 -0.29 -7.44 13.79
N THR A 161 0.68 -8.18 14.26
CA THR A 161 0.44 -9.35 15.08
C THR A 161 1.26 -9.23 16.36
N ASN A 162 0.62 -9.06 17.51
CA ASN A 162 1.24 -9.36 18.79
C ASN A 162 1.46 -10.88 18.95
N SER A 163 1.71 -11.58 17.85
CA SER A 163 1.81 -13.03 17.77
C SER A 163 3.15 -13.43 17.17
N ASP A 164 3.60 -14.64 17.46
CA ASP A 164 4.81 -15.24 16.91
C ASP A 164 4.71 -15.61 15.41
N VAL A 165 3.65 -15.16 14.71
CA VAL A 165 3.45 -15.43 13.29
C VAL A 165 4.21 -14.40 12.47
N GLU A 166 5.42 -14.75 12.03
CA GLU A 166 6.25 -13.90 11.20
C GLU A 166 5.83 -13.88 9.73
N LYS A 167 5.26 -14.99 9.23
CA LYS A 167 4.86 -15.15 7.83
C LYS A 167 3.76 -16.16 7.62
N VAL A 168 2.99 -15.97 6.57
CA VAL A 168 2.00 -16.93 6.06
C VAL A 168 2.34 -17.36 4.65
N LYS A 169 2.01 -18.61 4.32
CA LYS A 169 2.25 -19.20 3.00
C LYS A 169 0.98 -19.80 2.45
N PHE A 170 0.80 -19.68 1.14
CA PHE A 170 -0.30 -20.32 0.40
C PHE A 170 0.04 -20.44 -1.09
N ALA A 171 -0.68 -21.28 -1.82
CA ALA A 171 -0.44 -21.52 -3.22
C ALA A 171 -0.58 -20.23 -4.06
N TYR A 172 0.30 -20.06 -5.02
CA TYR A 172 0.25 -18.95 -5.97
C TYR A 172 -1.03 -19.03 -6.83
N SER A 173 -1.60 -17.88 -7.13
CA SER A 173 -2.64 -17.71 -8.15
C SER A 173 -2.42 -16.40 -8.89
N SER A 174 -2.56 -16.43 -10.21
CA SER A 174 -2.49 -15.22 -11.04
C SER A 174 -3.61 -14.20 -10.70
N THR A 175 -4.69 -14.65 -10.07
CA THR A 175 -5.78 -13.77 -9.62
C THR A 175 -5.38 -12.81 -8.50
N TYR A 176 -4.19 -13.02 -7.89
CA TYR A 176 -3.62 -12.13 -6.88
C TYR A 176 -2.77 -11.02 -7.48
N LEU A 177 -2.43 -11.11 -8.76
CA LEU A 177 -1.68 -10.07 -9.44
C LEU A 177 -2.62 -8.93 -9.83
N GLY A 178 -2.19 -7.71 -9.52
CA GLY A 178 -2.80 -6.49 -10.04
C GLY A 178 -2.40 -6.27 -11.49
N GLU A 179 -3.20 -5.52 -12.21
CA GLU A 179 -2.71 -4.93 -13.46
C GLU A 179 -1.50 -4.05 -13.14
N ASN A 180 -0.49 -4.13 -13.99
CA ASN A 180 0.72 -3.32 -13.84
C ASN A 180 0.32 -1.86 -13.66
N ILE A 181 0.66 -1.24 -12.52
CA ILE A 181 0.46 0.20 -12.29
C ILE A 181 1.13 1.03 -13.39
N THR A 182 2.06 0.44 -14.17
CA THR A 182 2.60 1.08 -15.38
C THR A 182 1.54 1.41 -16.43
N SER A 183 0.34 0.82 -16.39
CA SER A 183 -0.80 1.31 -17.17
C SER A 183 -1.38 2.62 -16.62
N ILE A 184 -1.04 2.96 -15.38
CA ILE A 184 -1.46 4.18 -14.69
C ILE A 184 -0.49 5.34 -14.96
N THR A 185 0.76 5.08 -15.38
CA THR A 185 1.78 6.15 -15.57
C THR A 185 1.38 7.26 -16.53
N ASN A 186 0.34 7.07 -17.34
CA ASN A 186 -0.25 8.09 -18.20
C ASN A 186 -1.65 8.55 -17.76
N LYS A 187 -2.13 8.12 -16.59
CA LYS A 187 -3.45 8.49 -16.08
C LYS A 187 -3.32 9.64 -15.09
N LYS A 188 -4.25 10.58 -15.17
CA LYS A 188 -4.39 11.62 -14.16
C LYS A 188 -5.07 11.01 -12.94
N VAL A 189 -4.40 10.97 -11.81
CA VAL A 189 -5.02 10.47 -10.56
C VAL A 189 -5.26 11.60 -9.58
N VAL A 190 -6.25 11.42 -8.72
CA VAL A 190 -6.59 12.33 -7.64
C VAL A 190 -7.13 11.54 -6.44
N ALA A 191 -6.78 11.96 -5.22
CA ALA A 191 -7.33 11.37 -4.01
C ALA A 191 -8.41 12.28 -3.42
N LEU A 192 -9.61 11.74 -3.23
CA LEU A 192 -10.68 12.40 -2.48
C LEU A 192 -10.56 12.02 -1.01
N THR A 193 -10.55 13.01 -0.11
CA THR A 193 -10.40 12.76 1.32
C THR A 193 -11.47 13.48 2.13
N PHE A 194 -11.87 12.84 3.24
CA PHE A 194 -12.86 13.35 4.19
C PHE A 194 -12.27 13.36 5.59
N ASP A 195 -12.28 14.52 6.24
CA ASP A 195 -11.81 14.69 7.62
C ASP A 195 -12.99 14.69 8.61
N ASP A 196 -12.69 14.59 9.91
CA ASP A 196 -13.60 14.72 11.06
C ASP A 196 -14.61 13.59 11.26
N GLY A 197 -14.64 12.59 10.40
CA GLY A 197 -15.52 11.42 10.56
C GLY A 197 -15.07 10.47 11.69
N PRO A 198 -15.76 9.33 11.84
CA PRO A 198 -17.03 9.03 11.21
C PRO A 198 -18.18 9.88 11.79
N SER A 199 -19.21 10.12 11.00
CA SER A 199 -20.41 10.82 11.41
C SER A 199 -21.67 10.08 10.96
N PHE A 200 -22.84 10.63 11.31
CA PHE A 200 -24.13 10.11 10.80
C PHE A 200 -24.27 10.20 9.28
N ASN A 201 -23.43 11.00 8.59
CA ASN A 201 -23.41 11.11 7.13
C ASN A 201 -22.49 10.10 6.47
N SER A 202 -21.58 9.45 7.18
CA SER A 202 -20.57 8.57 6.57
C SER A 202 -21.17 7.52 5.64
N LYS A 203 -22.29 6.88 6.03
CA LYS A 203 -22.98 5.92 5.17
C LYS A 203 -23.52 6.54 3.88
N LYS A 204 -24.00 7.78 3.93
CA LYS A 204 -24.48 8.50 2.73
C LYS A 204 -23.29 8.82 1.81
N ILE A 205 -22.19 9.27 2.38
CA ILE A 205 -20.95 9.53 1.62
C ILE A 205 -20.51 8.25 0.91
N VAL A 206 -20.40 7.14 1.64
CA VAL A 206 -19.98 5.85 1.08
C VAL A 206 -20.91 5.38 -0.03
N ASN A 207 -22.23 5.47 0.14
CA ASN A 207 -23.20 5.12 -0.89
C ASN A 207 -23.01 5.96 -2.16
N LEU A 208 -22.77 7.28 -2.00
CA LEU A 208 -22.44 8.16 -3.13
C LEU A 208 -21.16 7.73 -3.84
N LEU A 209 -20.09 7.39 -3.09
CA LEU A 209 -18.83 6.91 -3.66
C LEU A 209 -19.01 5.60 -4.44
N ASP A 210 -19.83 4.67 -3.92
CA ASP A 210 -20.15 3.42 -4.60
C ASP A 210 -20.98 3.66 -5.88
N GLU A 211 -21.99 4.53 -5.85
CA GLU A 211 -22.74 4.95 -7.06
C GLU A 211 -21.81 5.57 -8.11
N LEU A 212 -20.87 6.37 -7.68
CA LEU A 212 -19.87 6.99 -8.54
C LEU A 212 -18.74 6.04 -8.93
N ASN A 213 -18.72 4.81 -8.43
CA ASN A 213 -17.66 3.82 -8.63
C ASN A 213 -16.26 4.39 -8.39
N ILE A 214 -16.05 4.94 -7.18
CA ILE A 214 -14.76 5.46 -6.69
C ILE A 214 -14.54 5.05 -5.24
N LYS A 215 -13.30 5.16 -4.77
CA LYS A 215 -12.94 5.04 -3.37
C LYS A 215 -12.32 6.34 -2.87
N ALA A 216 -12.35 6.53 -1.56
CA ALA A 216 -11.82 7.72 -0.89
C ALA A 216 -11.06 7.33 0.38
N THR A 217 -10.41 8.32 1.00
CA THR A 217 -9.73 8.17 2.29
C THR A 217 -10.43 9.02 3.34
N PHE A 218 -10.75 8.41 4.49
CA PHE A 218 -11.40 9.05 5.62
C PHE A 218 -10.41 9.22 6.78
N PHE A 219 -10.06 10.45 7.13
CA PHE A 219 -9.25 10.75 8.31
C PHE A 219 -10.19 10.93 9.51
N VAL A 220 -10.22 9.93 10.38
CA VAL A 220 -11.22 9.80 11.43
C VAL A 220 -10.74 10.30 12.79
N LEU A 221 -11.64 10.91 13.56
CA LEU A 221 -11.42 11.27 14.95
C LEU A 221 -11.73 10.08 15.88
N GLY A 222 -10.82 9.77 16.78
CA GLY A 222 -10.99 8.63 17.69
C GLY A 222 -12.25 8.76 18.57
N CYS A 223 -12.59 9.94 19.04
CA CYS A 223 -13.81 10.19 19.83
C CYS A 223 -15.09 9.95 19.02
N ASN A 224 -15.06 10.16 17.70
CA ASN A 224 -16.20 9.88 16.83
C ASN A 224 -16.33 8.38 16.56
N VAL A 225 -15.20 7.65 16.49
CA VAL A 225 -15.22 6.18 16.32
C VAL A 225 -15.97 5.50 17.45
N GLU A 226 -15.85 5.99 18.69
CA GLU A 226 -16.61 5.44 19.83
C GLU A 226 -18.12 5.57 19.63
N LYS A 227 -18.55 6.68 19.07
CA LYS A 227 -19.96 7.02 18.85
C LYS A 227 -20.55 6.39 17.59
N TYR A 228 -19.75 6.28 16.53
CA TYR A 228 -20.16 5.88 15.19
C TYR A 228 -19.38 4.64 14.70
N ALA A 229 -19.27 3.62 15.58
CA ALA A 229 -18.50 2.41 15.27
C ALA A 229 -19.04 1.65 14.05
N ASP A 230 -20.36 1.64 13.86
CA ASP A 230 -21.00 0.95 12.71
C ASP A 230 -20.79 1.72 11.39
N GLU A 231 -20.70 3.05 11.46
CA GLU A 231 -20.32 3.87 10.32
C GLU A 231 -18.87 3.65 9.92
N LEU A 232 -17.95 3.52 10.88
CA LEU A 232 -16.55 3.19 10.60
C LEU A 232 -16.42 1.82 9.93
N LYS A 233 -17.13 0.80 10.44
CA LYS A 233 -17.19 -0.52 9.81
C LYS A 233 -17.71 -0.42 8.37
N TYR A 234 -18.77 0.36 8.17
CA TYR A 234 -19.36 0.55 6.85
C TYR A 234 -18.38 1.19 5.85
N ILE A 235 -17.66 2.26 6.25
CA ILE A 235 -16.59 2.87 5.44
C ILE A 235 -15.56 1.80 5.05
N ASN A 236 -15.09 1.03 6.05
CA ASN A 236 -14.09 -0.01 5.86
C ASN A 236 -14.55 -1.14 4.93
N ASP A 237 -15.75 -1.66 5.14
CA ASP A 237 -16.29 -2.83 4.43
C ASP A 237 -16.57 -2.52 2.95
N HIS A 238 -16.76 -1.25 2.62
CA HIS A 238 -16.89 -0.75 1.24
C HIS A 238 -15.55 -0.39 0.60
N GLY A 239 -14.41 -0.76 1.22
CA GLY A 239 -13.08 -0.66 0.61
C GLY A 239 -12.49 0.75 0.60
N ASN A 240 -13.01 1.68 1.41
CA ASN A 240 -12.40 2.98 1.59
C ASN A 240 -11.23 2.90 2.60
N GLU A 241 -10.27 3.80 2.47
CA GLU A 241 -9.13 3.88 3.37
C GLU A 241 -9.47 4.67 4.63
N ILE A 242 -8.90 4.23 5.77
CA ILE A 242 -9.02 4.91 7.05
C ILE A 242 -7.67 5.51 7.43
N GLY A 243 -7.62 6.81 7.63
CA GLY A 243 -6.51 7.56 8.19
C GLY A 243 -6.80 8.03 9.62
N ASN A 244 -5.76 8.41 10.36
CA ASN A 244 -5.85 8.93 11.72
C ASN A 244 -5.90 10.46 11.69
N HIS A 245 -6.90 11.07 12.35
CA HIS A 245 -7.04 12.53 12.48
C HIS A 245 -6.96 13.03 13.93
N SER A 246 -6.23 12.31 14.79
CA SER A 246 -6.20 12.50 16.25
C SER A 246 -7.46 11.97 16.96
N TYR A 247 -7.44 12.01 18.29
CA TYR A 247 -8.58 11.55 19.08
C TYR A 247 -9.65 12.64 19.24
N SER A 248 -9.25 13.86 19.65
CA SER A 248 -10.17 14.94 20.03
C SER A 248 -10.04 16.22 19.20
N HIS A 249 -9.30 16.19 18.08
CA HIS A 249 -9.10 17.31 17.17
C HIS A 249 -8.43 18.56 17.79
N PRO A 250 -7.35 18.44 18.61
CA PRO A 250 -6.71 19.60 19.21
C PRO A 250 -5.77 20.33 18.24
N ASP A 251 -5.46 21.58 18.55
CA ASP A 251 -4.33 22.27 17.90
C ASP A 251 -3.00 21.68 18.43
N PHE A 252 -2.37 20.83 17.62
CA PHE A 252 -1.14 20.13 17.97
C PHE A 252 0.04 21.06 18.29
N ARG A 253 0.04 22.30 17.84
CA ARG A 253 1.08 23.29 18.18
C ARG A 253 1.06 23.66 19.66
N LYS A 254 -0.07 23.42 20.35
CA LYS A 254 -0.25 23.70 21.78
C LYS A 254 0.00 22.49 22.68
N LEU A 255 0.31 21.33 22.08
CA LEU A 255 0.51 20.09 22.80
C LEU A 255 1.99 19.83 23.04
N SER A 256 2.30 19.21 24.18
CA SER A 256 3.59 18.56 24.38
C SER A 256 3.73 17.34 23.45
N LEU A 257 4.96 16.83 23.27
CA LEU A 257 5.21 15.62 22.50
C LEU A 257 4.37 14.44 23.02
N GLU A 258 4.36 14.21 24.33
CA GLU A 258 3.64 13.13 24.97
C GLU A 258 2.10 13.26 24.73
N GLN A 259 1.56 14.46 24.89
CA GLN A 259 0.14 14.72 24.65
C GLN A 259 -0.24 14.45 23.18
N GLY A 260 0.58 14.92 22.23
CA GLY A 260 0.32 14.70 20.81
C GLY A 260 0.41 13.23 20.41
N LEU A 261 1.41 12.49 20.87
CA LEU A 261 1.51 11.05 20.62
C LEU A 261 0.32 10.30 21.23
N LYS A 262 -0.13 10.68 22.42
CA LYS A 262 -1.29 10.07 23.08
C LYS A 262 -2.60 10.27 22.29
N GLU A 263 -2.79 11.43 21.65
CA GLU A 263 -3.92 11.69 20.74
C GLU A 263 -3.92 10.71 19.55
N ILE A 264 -2.75 10.49 18.97
CA ILE A 264 -2.58 9.57 17.84
C ILE A 264 -2.79 8.12 18.28
N GLU A 265 -2.15 7.69 19.37
CA GLU A 265 -2.21 6.31 19.88
C GLU A 265 -3.62 5.90 20.30
N LYS A 266 -4.38 6.79 20.94
CA LYS A 266 -5.77 6.52 21.30
C LYS A 266 -6.63 6.24 20.06
N THR A 267 -6.45 7.02 18.99
CA THR A 267 -7.17 6.80 17.73
C THR A 267 -6.75 5.50 17.07
N GLN A 268 -5.43 5.20 17.04
CA GLN A 268 -4.94 3.90 16.56
C GLN A 268 -5.64 2.75 17.29
N ALA A 269 -5.67 2.81 18.62
CA ALA A 269 -6.24 1.73 19.44
C ALA A 269 -7.75 1.56 19.23
N ILE A 270 -8.53 2.63 19.18
CA ILE A 270 -9.99 2.53 19.02
C ILE A 270 -10.38 2.09 17.61
N VAL A 271 -9.68 2.57 16.57
CA VAL A 271 -9.91 2.13 15.19
C VAL A 271 -9.57 0.63 15.08
N PHE A 272 -8.42 0.20 15.61
CA PHE A 272 -8.07 -1.22 15.61
C PHE A 272 -9.11 -2.07 16.35
N LYS A 273 -9.56 -1.65 17.52
CA LYS A 273 -10.64 -2.34 18.28
C LYS A 273 -11.92 -2.49 17.45
N THR A 274 -12.24 -1.52 16.60
CA THR A 274 -13.51 -1.47 15.87
C THR A 274 -13.46 -2.25 14.55
N ILE A 275 -12.37 -2.16 13.79
CA ILE A 275 -12.26 -2.75 12.45
C ILE A 275 -11.09 -3.73 12.27
N GLY A 276 -10.31 -4.00 13.33
CA GLY A 276 -9.22 -4.98 13.31
C GLY A 276 -7.97 -4.54 12.55
N ARG A 277 -7.86 -3.26 12.18
CA ARG A 277 -6.67 -2.71 11.50
C ARG A 277 -6.32 -1.32 12.02
N TYR A 278 -5.04 -0.97 11.94
CA TYR A 278 -4.55 0.36 12.30
C TYR A 278 -4.59 1.30 11.10
N PRO A 279 -4.97 2.59 11.29
CA PRO A 279 -4.69 3.63 10.30
C PRO A 279 -3.20 3.71 9.97
N ARG A 280 -2.85 3.82 8.69
CA ARG A 280 -1.46 3.84 8.23
C ARG A 280 -0.92 5.22 7.89
N ILE A 281 -1.79 6.20 7.87
CA ILE A 281 -1.51 7.59 7.53
C ILE A 281 -2.13 8.48 8.60
N PHE A 282 -1.57 9.67 8.76
CA PHE A 282 -2.00 10.66 9.72
C PHE A 282 -2.21 12.02 9.05
N ARG A 283 -3.20 12.78 9.53
CA ARG A 283 -3.38 14.18 9.16
C ARG A 283 -3.52 15.01 10.42
N PHE A 284 -2.70 16.07 10.53
CA PHE A 284 -2.82 17.02 11.63
C PHE A 284 -4.14 17.78 11.55
N PRO A 285 -4.89 17.91 12.65
CA PRO A 285 -6.03 18.84 12.74
C PRO A 285 -5.66 20.23 12.24
N TYR A 286 -6.57 20.83 11.47
CA TYR A 286 -6.40 22.15 10.85
C TYR A 286 -5.23 22.25 9.86
N GLY A 287 -4.54 21.16 9.53
CA GLY A 287 -3.28 21.17 8.77
C GLY A 287 -2.09 21.80 9.55
N LEU A 288 -2.24 22.00 10.86
CA LEU A 288 -1.27 22.74 11.69
C LEU A 288 -0.21 21.78 12.27
N VAL A 289 0.90 21.68 11.55
CA VAL A 289 1.98 20.75 11.85
C VAL A 289 2.79 21.20 13.07
N ASN A 290 2.98 20.29 14.03
CA ASN A 290 3.97 20.41 15.07
C ASN A 290 5.21 19.61 14.69
N LYS A 291 6.35 20.28 14.44
CA LYS A 291 7.59 19.65 13.98
C LYS A 291 8.15 18.61 14.96
N GLN A 292 8.05 18.86 16.28
CA GLN A 292 8.53 17.92 17.27
C GLN A 292 7.71 16.62 17.25
N ILE A 293 6.40 16.73 17.16
CA ILE A 293 5.51 15.56 17.07
C ILE A 293 5.73 14.86 15.72
N LEU A 294 5.78 15.60 14.62
CA LEU A 294 6.02 15.07 13.27
C LEU A 294 7.29 14.19 13.22
N ASN A 295 8.38 14.62 13.85
CA ASN A 295 9.63 13.86 13.87
C ASN A 295 9.57 12.59 14.73
N ASN A 296 8.54 12.42 15.54
CA ASN A 296 8.36 11.26 16.42
C ASN A 296 7.18 10.36 16.03
N ILE A 297 6.33 10.78 15.06
CA ILE A 297 5.27 9.92 14.53
C ILE A 297 5.87 8.91 13.56
N LYS A 298 5.41 7.67 13.65
CA LYS A 298 5.77 6.60 12.71
C LYS A 298 4.73 6.42 11.58
N LEU A 299 3.97 7.48 11.29
CA LEU A 299 2.96 7.50 10.24
C LEU A 299 3.28 8.61 9.24
N PRO A 300 3.14 8.35 7.93
CA PRO A 300 3.16 9.40 6.94
C PRO A 300 2.12 10.46 7.25
N THR A 301 2.53 11.73 7.19
CA THR A 301 1.64 12.86 7.44
C THR A 301 1.17 13.43 6.11
N ILE A 302 -0.14 13.45 5.92
CA ILE A 302 -0.78 13.82 4.66
C ILE A 302 -1.51 15.16 4.84
N LEU A 303 -1.22 16.13 4.01
CA LEU A 303 -2.02 17.34 3.85
C LEU A 303 -2.79 17.31 2.51
N TRP A 304 -3.16 18.46 1.98
CA TRP A 304 -3.95 18.59 0.75
C TRP A 304 -3.46 19.76 -0.09
N ASN A 305 -3.89 19.82 -1.33
CA ASN A 305 -3.63 20.95 -2.21
C ASN A 305 -4.91 21.66 -2.68
N ALA A 306 -6.04 20.96 -2.67
CA ALA A 306 -7.32 21.55 -3.03
C ALA A 306 -8.27 21.45 -1.84
N ASP A 307 -8.61 22.61 -1.27
CA ASP A 307 -9.51 22.74 -0.14
C ASP A 307 -10.91 23.16 -0.63
N SER A 308 -11.89 22.30 -0.44
CA SER A 308 -13.28 22.60 -0.78
C SER A 308 -13.84 23.77 0.04
N LEU A 309 -13.31 24.00 1.25
CA LEU A 309 -13.85 24.89 2.28
C LEU A 309 -15.34 24.63 2.58
N ASP A 310 -15.79 23.39 2.45
CA ASP A 310 -17.15 22.94 2.73
C ASP A 310 -17.56 23.17 4.19
N TRP A 311 -16.59 23.20 5.10
CA TRP A 311 -16.79 23.55 6.50
C TRP A 311 -17.20 25.02 6.70
N GLN A 312 -16.81 25.91 5.79
CA GLN A 312 -17.08 27.34 5.83
C GLN A 312 -18.29 27.75 5.00
N CYS A 313 -18.50 27.07 3.87
CA CYS A 313 -19.52 27.40 2.89
C CYS A 313 -20.18 26.15 2.32
N CYS A 314 -21.50 26.10 2.35
CA CYS A 314 -22.31 24.99 1.85
C CYS A 314 -22.83 25.20 0.42
N ASP A 315 -22.52 26.33 -0.23
CA ASP A 315 -23.01 26.62 -1.58
C ASP A 315 -22.27 25.75 -2.62
N THR A 316 -23.03 24.92 -3.32
CA THR A 316 -22.54 23.98 -4.33
C THR A 316 -21.63 24.62 -5.35
N LYS A 317 -22.03 25.80 -5.90
CA LYS A 317 -21.25 26.49 -6.95
C LYS A 317 -19.90 26.99 -6.44
N THR A 318 -19.88 27.49 -5.21
CA THR A 318 -18.65 27.98 -4.58
C THR A 318 -17.68 26.85 -4.31
N ILE A 319 -18.15 25.71 -3.80
CA ILE A 319 -17.33 24.51 -3.57
C ILE A 319 -16.73 24.03 -4.89
N ILE A 320 -17.55 23.87 -5.94
CA ILE A 320 -17.09 23.41 -7.26
C ILE A 320 -15.98 24.33 -7.79
N LYS A 321 -16.22 25.65 -7.84
CA LYS A 321 -15.23 26.63 -8.33
C LYS A 321 -13.89 26.56 -7.60
N ARG A 322 -13.90 26.32 -6.30
CA ARG A 322 -12.68 26.20 -5.49
C ARG A 322 -11.90 24.97 -5.87
N VAL A 323 -12.57 23.82 -5.90
CA VAL A 323 -11.93 22.56 -6.26
C VAL A 323 -11.37 22.61 -7.69
N GLU A 324 -12.15 23.08 -8.66
CA GLU A 324 -11.71 23.24 -10.06
C GLU A 324 -10.48 24.13 -10.21
N LYS A 325 -10.36 25.18 -9.40
CA LYS A 325 -9.21 26.09 -9.43
C LYS A 325 -7.94 25.46 -8.88
N GLU A 326 -8.05 24.56 -7.91
CA GLU A 326 -6.92 24.06 -7.11
C GLU A 326 -6.56 22.62 -7.44
N VAL A 327 -7.47 21.85 -8.04
CA VAL A 327 -7.23 20.45 -8.39
C VAL A 327 -6.10 20.32 -9.41
N LYS A 328 -5.24 19.37 -9.20
CA LYS A 328 -4.11 19.03 -10.06
C LYS A 328 -3.99 17.52 -10.22
N GLU A 329 -3.27 17.08 -11.23
CA GLU A 329 -2.82 15.70 -11.32
C GLU A 329 -2.01 15.33 -10.08
N ASN A 330 -2.26 14.14 -9.58
CA ASN A 330 -1.72 13.65 -8.32
C ASN A 330 -2.15 14.50 -7.09
N GLY A 331 -3.29 15.21 -7.21
CA GLY A 331 -3.84 16.07 -6.18
C GLY A 331 -4.49 15.32 -5.03
N ILE A 332 -4.68 16.06 -3.93
CA ILE A 332 -5.42 15.60 -2.76
C ILE A 332 -6.50 16.62 -2.46
N LEU A 333 -7.76 16.20 -2.57
CA LEU A 333 -8.94 17.04 -2.32
C LEU A 333 -9.39 16.86 -0.87
N LEU A 334 -9.59 17.97 -0.16
CA LEU A 334 -10.11 17.98 1.19
C LEU A 334 -11.60 18.31 1.20
N PHE A 335 -12.34 17.42 1.81
CA PHE A 335 -13.72 17.58 2.26
C PHE A 335 -13.85 17.14 3.72
N HIS A 336 -15.03 17.30 4.32
CA HIS A 336 -15.29 16.90 5.68
C HIS A 336 -16.51 15.99 5.79
N ASP A 337 -16.42 15.00 6.68
CA ASP A 337 -17.50 14.08 7.03
C ASP A 337 -18.24 14.60 8.27
N PHE A 338 -19.08 15.62 8.09
CA PHE A 338 -19.94 16.17 9.14
C PHE A 338 -21.26 16.72 8.60
N LYS A 339 -22.03 17.41 9.44
CA LYS A 339 -23.44 17.79 9.16
C LYS A 339 -23.71 18.56 7.86
N ASN A 340 -22.73 19.26 7.32
CA ASN A 340 -22.88 20.10 6.13
C ASN A 340 -22.46 19.37 4.84
N PHE A 341 -22.48 18.06 4.82
CA PHE A 341 -22.16 17.26 3.66
C PHE A 341 -22.95 17.72 2.41
N ASN A 342 -22.21 18.08 1.36
CA ASN A 342 -22.79 18.54 0.10
C ASN A 342 -22.64 17.48 -0.99
N GLU A 343 -23.61 16.56 -1.06
CA GLU A 343 -23.66 15.46 -2.01
C GLU A 343 -23.61 15.94 -3.46
N GLU A 344 -24.37 17.01 -3.80
CA GLU A 344 -24.46 17.53 -5.15
C GLU A 344 -23.10 18.05 -5.65
N ALA A 345 -22.37 18.79 -4.80
CA ALA A 345 -21.04 19.29 -5.15
C ALA A 345 -20.07 18.14 -5.46
N ILE A 346 -20.04 17.11 -4.61
CA ILE A 346 -19.16 15.95 -4.80
C ILE A 346 -19.53 15.20 -6.08
N ARG A 347 -20.82 14.97 -6.34
CA ARG A 347 -21.32 14.30 -7.54
C ARG A 347 -20.88 15.04 -8.82
N ILE A 348 -21.00 16.35 -8.84
CA ILE A 348 -20.59 17.16 -9.99
C ILE A 348 -19.08 17.12 -10.16
N ILE A 349 -18.31 17.39 -9.11
CA ILE A 349 -16.83 17.40 -9.13
C ILE A 349 -16.29 16.05 -9.63
N VAL A 350 -16.77 14.95 -9.07
CA VAL A 350 -16.30 13.60 -9.47
C VAL A 350 -16.61 13.34 -10.93
N ASN A 351 -17.83 13.64 -11.40
CA ASN A 351 -18.20 13.41 -12.80
C ASN A 351 -17.38 14.29 -13.76
N ASP A 352 -17.12 15.54 -13.40
CA ASP A 352 -16.37 16.45 -14.27
C ASP A 352 -14.87 16.11 -14.30
N LEU A 353 -14.29 15.70 -13.18
CA LEU A 353 -12.92 15.21 -13.16
C LEU A 353 -12.77 13.89 -13.93
N LYS A 354 -13.75 12.97 -13.83
CA LYS A 354 -13.76 11.75 -14.67
C LYS A 354 -13.82 12.06 -16.17
N LYS A 355 -14.63 13.02 -16.59
CA LYS A 355 -14.67 13.49 -17.99
C LYS A 355 -13.33 14.07 -18.45
N GLN A 356 -12.56 14.67 -17.55
CA GLN A 356 -11.20 15.18 -17.80
C GLN A 356 -10.12 14.08 -17.76
N GLY A 357 -10.50 12.81 -17.56
CA GLY A 357 -9.61 11.66 -17.53
C GLY A 357 -8.96 11.37 -16.17
N PHE A 358 -9.47 11.97 -15.08
CA PHE A 358 -9.00 11.63 -13.74
C PHE A 358 -9.57 10.30 -13.25
N GLU A 359 -8.71 9.53 -12.60
CA GLU A 359 -9.09 8.37 -11.79
C GLU A 359 -8.96 8.70 -10.30
N PHE A 360 -9.95 8.25 -9.53
CA PHE A 360 -9.97 8.46 -8.09
C PHE A 360 -9.32 7.29 -7.39
N VAL A 361 -8.35 7.59 -6.52
CA VAL A 361 -7.56 6.61 -5.76
C VAL A 361 -7.56 6.98 -4.28
N THR A 362 -7.28 6.01 -3.40
CA THR A 362 -7.00 6.28 -1.99
C THR A 362 -5.64 6.96 -1.81
N ILE A 363 -5.35 7.51 -0.64
CA ILE A 363 -4.04 8.11 -0.37
C ILE A 363 -2.92 7.08 -0.48
N SER A 364 -3.10 5.87 0.06
CA SER A 364 -2.08 4.81 -0.07
C SER A 364 -1.80 4.46 -1.53
N GLU A 365 -2.83 4.33 -2.37
CA GLU A 365 -2.70 4.10 -3.81
C GLU A 365 -2.04 5.30 -4.52
N LEU A 366 -2.36 6.55 -4.12
CA LEU A 366 -1.73 7.75 -4.66
C LEU A 366 -0.23 7.80 -4.35
N LEU A 367 0.16 7.45 -3.12
CA LEU A 367 1.56 7.40 -2.71
C LEU A 367 2.34 6.31 -3.48
N GLU A 368 1.72 5.15 -3.66
CA GLU A 368 2.25 4.07 -4.49
C GLU A 368 2.42 4.54 -5.95
N PHE A 369 1.41 5.18 -6.51
CA PHE A 369 1.44 5.74 -7.86
C PHE A 369 2.57 6.75 -8.06
N ARG A 370 2.86 7.59 -7.06
CA ARG A 370 3.95 8.56 -7.10
C ARG A 370 5.34 7.95 -6.88
N ASN A 371 5.46 6.63 -6.70
CA ASN A 371 6.65 5.96 -6.18
C ASN A 371 7.11 6.56 -4.82
N GLU A 372 6.20 7.23 -4.11
CA GLU A 372 6.39 7.72 -2.74
C GLU A 372 6.09 6.65 -1.70
N GLU A 373 6.09 5.36 -2.10
CA GLU A 373 5.92 4.19 -1.21
C GLU A 373 6.93 4.17 -0.05
N ASN A 374 8.00 4.91 -0.20
CA ASN A 374 8.92 5.25 0.87
C ASN A 374 8.29 6.34 1.73
N MET A 375 7.18 5.99 2.35
CA MET A 375 6.42 6.85 3.22
C MET A 375 7.35 7.57 4.19
N GLN A 376 7.56 8.86 3.93
CA GLN A 376 8.53 9.66 4.64
C GLN A 376 8.02 9.91 6.06
N LEU A 377 8.43 9.03 6.99
CA LEU A 377 8.21 9.27 8.41
C LEU A 377 8.86 10.61 8.78
N GLY A 378 8.12 11.46 9.48
CA GLY A 378 8.60 12.79 9.86
C GLY A 378 8.57 13.85 8.75
N LYS A 379 7.96 13.58 7.61
CA LYS A 379 7.77 14.56 6.52
C LYS A 379 6.31 14.73 6.16
N VAL A 380 5.94 15.95 5.86
CA VAL A 380 4.58 16.28 5.39
C VAL A 380 4.51 16.07 3.89
N ILE A 381 3.56 15.27 3.44
CA ILE A 381 3.29 15.02 2.03
C ILE A 381 2.21 15.99 1.58
N TYR A 382 2.61 16.91 0.73
CA TYR A 382 1.70 17.76 -0.05
C TYR A 382 1.59 17.19 -1.45
N SER A 383 0.47 17.39 -2.11
CA SER A 383 0.51 17.38 -3.56
C SER A 383 1.19 18.67 -4.02
N LYS A 384 2.26 18.57 -4.78
CA LYS A 384 2.91 19.73 -5.41
C LYS A 384 2.13 20.21 -6.61
#